data_996343c3c236bcb9dbad62ce310c2801
#
_entry.id   996343c3c236bcb9dbad62ce310c2801
#
_cell.length_a   1.000
_cell.length_b   1.000
_cell.length_c   1.000
_cell.angle_alpha   90.00
_cell.angle_beta   90.00
_cell.angle_gamma   90.00
#
_symmetry.space_group_name_H-M   'P 1'
#
loop_
_entity.id
_entity.type
_entity.pdbx_description
1 polymer ?
#
loop_
_entity_poly.entity_id
_entity_poly.type
_entity_poly.pdbx_seq_one_letter_code
_entity_poly.pdbx_strand_id
1 'polypeptide(L)'
;MTVLTTDRLRLEPFHERHASGLHAMNADPEVMRYLAARPETLADTLESIRRVQARWQRWGTSWWSFVEPTSGAVVGAGCIQHLRRDGEEPDPACPLEIGWRLRRDHWHQGLASEAAVAMAGFAFERLEAPLLCAVCDPENQASAAVMKRLGMCYRGIERWYAADVLTYEISRAAWNQRCQAADTTPVPPTGT
;
A
#
# COMPACT_ATOMS: atom_id res chain seq x y z
N MET A 1 -0.28 -17.01 -3.27
CA MET A 1 -0.63 -15.56 -3.33
C MET A 1 -1.82 -15.33 -2.42
N THR A 2 -1.75 -14.36 -1.51
CA THR A 2 -2.74 -14.13 -0.44
C THR A 2 -3.70 -13.03 -0.83
N VAL A 3 -5.01 -13.28 -0.69
CA VAL A 3 -6.07 -12.27 -0.80
C VAL A 3 -6.37 -11.75 0.61
N LEU A 4 -6.52 -10.43 0.76
CA LEU A 4 -6.97 -9.80 2.00
C LEU A 4 -8.36 -9.22 1.77
N THR A 5 -9.21 -9.26 2.80
CA THR A 5 -10.58 -8.72 2.73
C THR A 5 -10.76 -7.71 3.85
N THR A 6 -11.39 -6.59 3.51
CA THR A 6 -11.82 -5.56 4.45
C THR A 6 -13.33 -5.35 4.27
N ASP A 7 -13.89 -4.38 4.97
CA ASP A 7 -15.33 -4.09 4.88
C ASP A 7 -15.77 -3.66 3.46
N ARG A 8 -14.90 -2.93 2.75
CA ARG A 8 -15.22 -2.32 1.45
C ARG A 8 -14.32 -2.78 0.31
N LEU A 9 -13.24 -3.52 0.58
CA LEU A 9 -12.24 -3.89 -0.42
C LEU A 9 -11.87 -5.37 -0.35
N ARG A 10 -11.58 -5.95 -1.51
CA ARG A 10 -10.78 -7.16 -1.65
C ARG A 10 -9.42 -6.78 -2.25
N LEU A 11 -8.36 -7.04 -1.52
CA LEU A 11 -6.99 -6.84 -1.98
C LEU A 11 -6.53 -8.12 -2.66
N GLU A 12 -6.57 -8.15 -3.97
CA GLU A 12 -6.22 -9.31 -4.78
C GLU A 12 -4.84 -9.14 -5.40
N PRO A 13 -3.92 -10.13 -5.31
CA PRO A 13 -2.64 -10.07 -6.02
C PRO A 13 -2.86 -9.70 -7.49
N PHE A 14 -1.96 -8.90 -8.07
CA PHE A 14 -2.10 -8.45 -9.46
C PHE A 14 -2.35 -9.63 -10.41
N HIS A 15 -3.35 -9.46 -11.28
CA HIS A 15 -3.74 -10.43 -12.28
C HIS A 15 -4.10 -9.72 -13.58
N GLU A 16 -3.97 -10.39 -14.73
CA GLU A 16 -4.27 -9.78 -16.04
C GLU A 16 -5.70 -9.23 -16.14
N ARG A 17 -6.68 -9.87 -15.46
CA ARG A 17 -8.06 -9.35 -15.39
C ARG A 17 -8.16 -7.95 -14.76
N HIS A 18 -7.16 -7.52 -13.98
CA HIS A 18 -7.09 -6.19 -13.38
C HIS A 18 -6.46 -5.14 -14.31
N ALA A 19 -5.90 -5.55 -15.46
CA ALA A 19 -5.08 -4.69 -16.31
C ALA A 19 -5.80 -3.40 -16.74
N SER A 20 -7.05 -3.51 -17.17
CA SER A 20 -7.85 -2.35 -17.60
C SER A 20 -8.04 -1.32 -16.47
N GLY A 21 -8.39 -1.78 -15.26
CA GLY A 21 -8.58 -0.89 -14.11
C GLY A 21 -7.28 -0.31 -13.56
N LEU A 22 -6.21 -1.11 -13.50
CA LEU A 22 -4.86 -0.63 -13.15
C LEU A 22 -4.36 0.41 -14.15
N HIS A 23 -4.52 0.13 -15.44
CA HIS A 23 -4.13 1.08 -16.49
C HIS A 23 -4.92 2.39 -16.39
N ALA A 24 -6.24 2.33 -16.25
CA ALA A 24 -7.06 3.54 -16.12
C ALA A 24 -6.61 4.42 -14.92
N MET A 25 -6.20 3.80 -13.81
CA MET A 25 -5.63 4.51 -12.65
C MET A 25 -4.25 5.07 -12.95
N ASN A 26 -3.35 4.28 -13.54
CA ASN A 26 -1.94 4.66 -13.77
C ASN A 26 -1.77 5.58 -14.98
N ALA A 27 -2.78 5.71 -15.84
CA ALA A 27 -2.82 6.69 -16.92
C ALA A 27 -3.25 8.09 -16.46
N ASP A 28 -3.79 8.23 -15.24
CA ASP A 28 -4.18 9.53 -14.70
C ASP A 28 -2.93 10.28 -14.17
N PRO A 29 -2.58 11.46 -14.75
CA PRO A 29 -1.42 12.23 -14.32
C PRO A 29 -1.47 12.65 -12.84
N GLU A 30 -2.66 12.91 -12.29
CA GLU A 30 -2.80 13.31 -10.89
C GLU A 30 -2.51 12.14 -9.94
N VAL A 31 -2.87 10.91 -10.31
CA VAL A 31 -2.53 9.71 -9.54
C VAL A 31 -1.03 9.45 -9.59
N MET A 32 -0.41 9.66 -10.76
CA MET A 32 1.02 9.38 -10.99
C MET A 32 1.94 10.53 -10.59
N ARG A 33 1.41 11.68 -10.21
CA ARG A 33 2.15 12.92 -9.91
C ARG A 33 3.37 12.73 -9.01
N TYR A 34 3.25 11.86 -8.00
CA TYR A 34 4.30 11.60 -7.00
C TYR A 34 4.98 10.22 -7.15
N LEU A 35 4.65 9.45 -8.21
CA LEU A 35 5.05 8.04 -8.31
C LEU A 35 5.98 7.76 -9.50
N ALA A 36 5.82 8.48 -10.60
CA ALA A 36 6.56 8.24 -11.82
C ALA A 36 6.70 9.50 -12.66
N ALA A 37 7.70 9.53 -13.53
CA ALA A 37 7.95 10.65 -14.43
C ALA A 37 6.87 10.82 -15.52
N ARG A 38 6.09 9.78 -15.80
CA ARG A 38 5.02 9.77 -16.81
C ARG A 38 3.90 8.80 -16.44
N PRO A 39 2.67 9.04 -16.94
CA PRO A 39 1.60 8.05 -16.90
C PRO A 39 1.99 6.76 -17.62
N GLU A 40 1.49 5.62 -17.15
CA GLU A 40 1.77 4.31 -17.73
C GLU A 40 0.90 4.03 -18.96
N THR A 41 1.48 3.36 -19.96
CA THR A 41 0.73 2.75 -21.07
C THR A 41 0.13 1.41 -20.62
N LEU A 42 -0.81 0.86 -21.41
CA LEU A 42 -1.34 -0.49 -21.14
C LEU A 42 -0.22 -1.55 -21.21
N ALA A 43 0.74 -1.39 -22.09
CA ALA A 43 1.90 -2.30 -22.20
C ALA A 43 2.75 -2.26 -20.91
N ASP A 44 3.03 -1.07 -20.38
CA ASP A 44 3.73 -0.90 -19.09
C ASP A 44 2.97 -1.58 -17.95
N THR A 45 1.64 -1.43 -17.92
CA THR A 45 0.78 -2.05 -16.91
C THR A 45 0.83 -3.59 -16.99
N LEU A 46 0.76 -4.17 -18.17
CA LEU A 46 0.85 -5.63 -18.36
C LEU A 46 2.22 -6.15 -17.95
N GLU A 47 3.29 -5.44 -18.27
CA GLU A 47 4.64 -5.80 -17.86
C GLU A 47 4.79 -5.71 -16.33
N SER A 48 4.23 -4.66 -15.71
CA SER A 48 4.19 -4.50 -14.26
C SER A 48 3.45 -5.67 -13.59
N ILE A 49 2.32 -6.13 -14.14
CA ILE A 49 1.59 -7.29 -13.63
C ILE A 49 2.48 -8.55 -13.63
N ARG A 50 3.20 -8.82 -14.72
CA ARG A 50 4.09 -10.00 -14.81
C ARG A 50 5.22 -9.92 -13.76
N ARG A 51 5.87 -8.77 -13.61
CA ARG A 51 6.91 -8.56 -12.59
C ARG A 51 6.36 -8.76 -11.18
N VAL A 52 5.20 -8.21 -10.88
CA VAL A 52 4.54 -8.36 -9.58
C VAL A 52 4.21 -9.82 -9.29
N GLN A 53 3.70 -10.57 -10.27
CA GLN A 53 3.43 -12.01 -10.12
C GLN A 53 4.71 -12.82 -9.82
N ALA A 54 5.80 -12.52 -10.52
CA ALA A 54 7.10 -13.14 -10.27
C ALA A 54 7.62 -12.83 -8.86
N ARG A 55 7.44 -11.59 -8.37
CA ARG A 55 7.80 -11.19 -7.00
C ARG A 55 6.97 -11.93 -5.96
N TRP A 56 5.66 -12.10 -6.18
CA TRP A 56 4.80 -12.92 -5.33
C TRP A 56 5.30 -14.36 -5.18
N GLN A 57 5.76 -14.97 -6.28
CA GLN A 57 6.34 -16.32 -6.27
C GLN A 57 7.66 -16.37 -5.50
N ARG A 58 8.49 -15.34 -5.64
CA ARG A 58 9.82 -15.27 -5.05
C ARG A 58 9.80 -14.94 -3.55
N TRP A 59 8.95 -14.00 -3.12
CA TRP A 59 9.00 -13.41 -1.78
C TRP A 59 7.73 -13.60 -0.95
N GLY A 60 6.68 -14.23 -1.51
CA GLY A 60 5.40 -14.40 -0.81
C GLY A 60 4.63 -13.11 -0.56
N THR A 61 5.09 -11.99 -1.13
CA THR A 61 4.48 -10.66 -1.03
C THR A 61 4.84 -9.78 -2.23
N SER A 62 4.00 -8.85 -2.62
CA SER A 62 4.23 -7.81 -3.62
C SER A 62 3.04 -6.85 -3.65
N TRP A 63 2.45 -6.60 -4.83
CA TRP A 63 1.33 -5.68 -5.02
C TRP A 63 -0.02 -6.39 -5.07
N TRP A 64 -1.04 -5.74 -4.50
CA TRP A 64 -2.46 -6.07 -4.63
C TRP A 64 -3.19 -5.00 -5.44
N SER A 65 -4.19 -5.41 -6.22
CA SER A 65 -5.26 -4.56 -6.71
C SER A 65 -6.31 -4.44 -5.61
N PHE A 66 -6.78 -3.25 -5.34
CA PHE A 66 -7.93 -3.01 -4.47
C PHE A 66 -9.19 -3.10 -5.32
N VAL A 67 -9.96 -4.14 -5.10
CA VAL A 67 -11.18 -4.43 -5.87
C VAL A 67 -12.39 -4.14 -4.99
N GLU A 68 -13.32 -3.36 -5.49
CA GLU A 68 -14.61 -3.14 -4.84
C GLU A 68 -15.49 -4.36 -5.06
N PRO A 69 -15.95 -5.06 -3.98
CA PRO A 69 -16.67 -6.33 -4.13
C PRO A 69 -17.98 -6.25 -4.90
N THR A 70 -18.68 -5.11 -4.81
CA THR A 70 -20.01 -4.92 -5.40
C THR A 70 -19.97 -4.72 -6.91
N SER A 71 -18.96 -4.01 -7.41
CA SER A 71 -18.82 -3.68 -8.84
C SER A 71 -17.78 -4.54 -9.56
N GLY A 72 -16.85 -5.16 -8.81
CA GLY A 72 -15.67 -5.81 -9.36
C GLY A 72 -14.62 -4.81 -9.90
N ALA A 73 -14.82 -3.51 -9.72
CA ALA A 73 -13.92 -2.48 -10.22
C ALA A 73 -12.62 -2.42 -9.43
N VAL A 74 -11.50 -2.21 -10.12
CA VAL A 74 -10.22 -1.87 -9.49
C VAL A 74 -10.24 -0.39 -9.15
N VAL A 75 -10.19 -0.07 -7.86
CA VAL A 75 -10.27 1.30 -7.33
C VAL A 75 -8.93 1.79 -6.76
N GLY A 76 -7.95 0.91 -6.68
CA GLY A 76 -6.63 1.24 -6.15
C GLY A 76 -5.65 0.10 -6.26
N ALA A 77 -4.46 0.32 -5.73
CA ALA A 77 -3.42 -0.69 -5.56
C ALA A 77 -2.56 -0.37 -4.33
N GLY A 78 -1.94 -1.40 -3.77
CA GLY A 78 -0.98 -1.24 -2.69
C GLY A 78 -0.03 -2.41 -2.60
N CYS A 79 1.03 -2.26 -1.83
CA CYS A 79 2.07 -3.27 -1.72
C CYS A 79 2.62 -3.44 -0.31
N ILE A 80 3.16 -4.64 -0.08
CA ILE A 80 4.23 -4.91 0.86
C ILE A 80 5.39 -5.46 0.04
N GLN A 81 6.52 -4.77 0.04
CA GLN A 81 7.73 -5.18 -0.69
C GLN A 81 8.96 -4.60 0.03
N HIS A 82 10.16 -5.06 -0.31
CA HIS A 82 11.37 -4.41 0.18
C HIS A 82 11.58 -3.06 -0.49
N LEU A 83 12.00 -2.06 0.29
CA LEU A 83 12.52 -0.80 -0.24
C LEU A 83 13.74 -1.07 -1.13
N ARG A 84 14.10 -0.07 -1.92
CA ARG A 84 15.36 -0.05 -2.67
C ARG A 84 15.97 1.34 -2.67
N ARG A 85 17.28 1.43 -2.69
CA ARG A 85 17.95 2.72 -2.83
C ARG A 85 18.04 3.14 -4.29
N ASP A 86 18.58 2.25 -5.11
CA ASP A 86 18.76 2.42 -6.55
C ASP A 86 18.31 1.14 -7.27
N GLY A 87 18.24 1.17 -8.61
CA GLY A 87 17.82 0.02 -9.41
C GLY A 87 16.29 -0.14 -9.50
N GLU A 88 15.86 -1.20 -10.19
CA GLU A 88 14.44 -1.43 -10.49
C GLU A 88 13.79 -2.48 -9.57
N GLU A 89 14.57 -3.39 -8.99
CA GLU A 89 14.06 -4.48 -8.16
C GLU A 89 14.13 -4.15 -6.67
N PRO A 90 13.15 -4.62 -5.87
CA PRO A 90 13.22 -4.55 -4.41
C PRO A 90 14.48 -5.21 -3.88
N ASP A 91 15.11 -4.62 -2.86
CA ASP A 91 16.34 -5.11 -2.25
C ASP A 91 16.05 -5.80 -0.92
N PRO A 92 16.24 -7.13 -0.79
CA PRO A 92 15.99 -7.86 0.46
C PRO A 92 16.85 -7.40 1.65
N ALA A 93 17.95 -6.67 1.41
CA ALA A 93 18.75 -6.05 2.47
C ALA A 93 18.11 -4.78 3.05
N CYS A 94 17.09 -4.23 2.37
CA CYS A 94 16.33 -3.07 2.83
C CYS A 94 15.08 -3.50 3.62
N PRO A 95 14.54 -2.63 4.49
CA PRO A 95 13.28 -2.88 5.20
C PRO A 95 12.10 -3.15 4.26
N LEU A 96 11.08 -3.84 4.77
CA LEU A 96 9.79 -3.90 4.10
C LEU A 96 9.13 -2.53 4.12
N GLU A 97 8.55 -2.15 2.99
CA GLU A 97 7.70 -0.97 2.87
C GLU A 97 6.24 -1.36 2.66
N ILE A 98 5.36 -0.47 3.08
CA ILE A 98 3.94 -0.45 2.73
C ILE A 98 3.66 0.77 1.85
N GLY A 99 2.98 0.55 0.72
CA GLY A 99 2.62 1.61 -0.21
C GLY A 99 1.20 1.46 -0.73
N TRP A 100 0.60 2.56 -1.20
CA TRP A 100 -0.75 2.61 -1.76
C TRP A 100 -0.91 3.71 -2.79
N ARG A 101 -1.90 3.52 -3.67
CA ARG A 101 -2.47 4.53 -4.55
C ARG A 101 -3.93 4.19 -4.84
N LEU A 102 -4.73 5.22 -5.08
CA LEU A 102 -6.15 5.08 -5.41
C LEU A 102 -6.48 5.85 -6.68
N ARG A 103 -7.49 5.38 -7.39
CA ARG A 103 -8.16 6.18 -8.43
C ARG A 103 -8.66 7.48 -7.81
N ARG A 104 -8.62 8.55 -8.59
CA ARG A 104 -8.95 9.91 -8.15
C ARG A 104 -10.37 10.03 -7.61
N ASP A 105 -11.34 9.37 -8.26
CA ASP A 105 -12.75 9.34 -7.86
C ASP A 105 -13.02 8.59 -6.53
N HIS A 106 -11.99 7.92 -5.98
CA HIS A 106 -12.04 7.18 -4.72
C HIS A 106 -11.19 7.82 -3.61
N TRP A 107 -10.69 9.04 -3.83
CA TRP A 107 -9.95 9.77 -2.81
C TRP A 107 -10.88 10.27 -1.70
N HIS A 108 -10.32 10.60 -0.54
CA HIS A 108 -11.00 11.14 0.64
C HIS A 108 -12.11 10.26 1.25
N GLN A 109 -12.20 8.99 0.86
CA GLN A 109 -13.19 8.03 1.36
C GLN A 109 -12.64 7.09 2.44
N GLY A 110 -11.37 7.25 2.86
CA GLY A 110 -10.74 6.40 3.86
C GLY A 110 -10.22 5.05 3.35
N LEU A 111 -10.43 4.72 2.07
CA LEU A 111 -10.07 3.42 1.48
C LEU A 111 -8.57 3.11 1.58
N ALA A 112 -7.69 4.12 1.39
CA ALA A 112 -6.25 3.93 1.57
C ALA A 112 -5.88 3.53 3.01
N SER A 113 -6.52 4.15 4.01
CA SER A 113 -6.28 3.81 5.42
C SER A 113 -6.79 2.41 5.76
N GLU A 114 -7.96 2.02 5.23
CA GLU A 114 -8.53 0.70 5.39
C GLU A 114 -7.64 -0.39 4.79
N ALA A 115 -7.20 -0.22 3.55
CA ALA A 115 -6.28 -1.13 2.90
C ALA A 115 -4.92 -1.21 3.62
N ALA A 116 -4.38 -0.06 4.09
CA ALA A 116 -3.12 0.00 4.80
C ALA A 116 -3.16 -0.80 6.12
N VAL A 117 -4.27 -0.76 6.86
CA VAL A 117 -4.45 -1.57 8.08
C VAL A 117 -4.41 -3.06 7.75
N ALA A 118 -5.13 -3.51 6.72
CA ALA A 118 -5.14 -4.92 6.31
C ALA A 118 -3.75 -5.39 5.83
N MET A 119 -3.05 -4.57 5.05
CA MET A 119 -1.70 -4.88 4.58
C MET A 119 -0.68 -4.90 5.72
N ALA A 120 -0.78 -3.97 6.69
CA ALA A 120 0.10 -3.96 7.86
C ALA A 120 -0.13 -5.20 8.74
N GLY A 121 -1.38 -5.60 8.97
CA GLY A 121 -1.73 -6.86 9.63
C GLY A 121 -1.06 -8.06 8.95
N PHE A 122 -1.19 -8.18 7.63
CA PHE A 122 -0.51 -9.23 6.86
C PHE A 122 1.01 -9.21 7.06
N ALA A 123 1.65 -8.04 7.02
CA ALA A 123 3.09 -7.92 7.18
C ALA A 123 3.56 -8.34 8.57
N PHE A 124 2.85 -7.95 9.63
CA PHE A 124 3.25 -8.27 11.00
C PHE A 124 2.88 -9.69 11.43
N GLU A 125 1.73 -10.21 10.99
CA GLU A 125 1.22 -11.52 11.42
C GLU A 125 1.69 -12.68 10.54
N ARG A 126 1.79 -12.45 9.22
CA ARG A 126 2.10 -13.52 8.25
C ARG A 126 3.54 -13.49 7.76
N LEU A 127 4.13 -12.30 7.55
CA LEU A 127 5.53 -12.16 7.14
C LEU A 127 6.45 -11.98 8.35
N GLU A 128 5.88 -11.87 9.55
CA GLU A 128 6.63 -11.67 10.79
C GLU A 128 7.60 -10.47 10.70
N ALA A 129 7.25 -9.43 9.95
CA ALA A 129 8.08 -8.26 9.78
C ALA A 129 8.41 -7.61 11.14
N PRO A 130 9.67 -7.30 11.45
CA PRO A 130 10.00 -6.59 12.68
C PRO A 130 9.63 -5.11 12.60
N LEU A 131 9.60 -4.58 11.39
CA LEU A 131 9.42 -3.16 11.08
C LEU A 131 8.75 -3.02 9.71
N LEU A 132 7.87 -2.03 9.55
CA LEU A 132 7.38 -1.53 8.28
C LEU A 132 7.78 -0.08 8.09
N CYS A 133 8.30 0.25 6.91
CA CYS A 133 8.52 1.62 6.45
C CYS A 133 7.42 2.03 5.47
N ALA A 134 7.23 3.34 5.32
CA ALA A 134 6.47 3.93 4.23
C ALA A 134 7.15 5.22 3.79
N VAL A 135 7.15 5.48 2.50
CA VAL A 135 7.82 6.67 1.94
C VAL A 135 6.87 7.45 1.05
N CYS A 136 7.04 8.76 1.00
CA CYS A 136 6.31 9.60 0.05
C CYS A 136 7.09 10.86 -0.29
N ASP A 137 6.75 11.44 -1.44
CA ASP A 137 7.19 12.77 -1.83
C ASP A 137 6.85 13.79 -0.72
N PRO A 138 7.74 14.75 -0.39
CA PRO A 138 7.47 15.77 0.63
C PRO A 138 6.20 16.59 0.43
N GLU A 139 5.76 16.76 -0.81
CA GLU A 139 4.51 17.46 -1.13
C GLU A 139 3.26 16.58 -0.99
N ASN A 140 3.40 15.25 -0.88
CA ASN A 140 2.28 14.31 -0.79
C ASN A 140 1.71 14.22 0.63
N GLN A 141 1.08 15.29 1.08
CA GLN A 141 0.46 15.38 2.42
C GLN A 141 -0.64 14.33 2.64
N ALA A 142 -1.32 13.91 1.58
CA ALA A 142 -2.35 12.88 1.66
C ALA A 142 -1.76 11.53 2.09
N SER A 143 -0.64 11.10 1.49
CA SER A 143 0.08 9.88 1.90
C SER A 143 0.61 9.99 3.33
N ALA A 144 1.24 11.12 3.68
CA ALA A 144 1.74 11.36 5.04
C ALA A 144 0.61 11.27 6.09
N ALA A 145 -0.59 11.75 5.77
CA ALA A 145 -1.75 11.64 6.64
C ALA A 145 -2.23 10.19 6.83
N VAL A 146 -2.15 9.33 5.81
CA VAL A 146 -2.44 7.89 5.95
C VAL A 146 -1.39 7.22 6.84
N MET A 147 -0.10 7.51 6.65
CA MET A 147 0.99 6.98 7.48
C MET A 147 0.78 7.31 8.96
N LYS A 148 0.45 8.57 9.26
CA LYS A 148 0.15 9.02 10.64
C LYS A 148 -1.07 8.29 11.22
N ARG A 149 -2.16 8.12 10.45
CA ARG A 149 -3.34 7.35 10.90
C ARG A 149 -3.04 5.87 11.13
N LEU A 150 -2.09 5.30 10.38
CA LEU A 150 -1.61 3.93 10.60
C LEU A 150 -0.78 3.81 11.90
N GLY A 151 -0.40 4.94 12.51
CA GLY A 151 0.42 4.97 13.73
C GLY A 151 1.93 4.98 13.45
N MET A 152 2.32 5.31 12.24
CA MET A 152 3.73 5.40 11.87
C MET A 152 4.37 6.68 12.40
N CYS A 153 5.61 6.58 12.86
CA CYS A 153 6.45 7.69 13.30
C CYS A 153 7.33 8.21 12.16
N TYR A 154 7.47 9.52 12.08
CA TYR A 154 8.37 10.16 11.11
C TYR A 154 9.82 9.93 11.49
N ARG A 155 10.64 9.48 10.53
CA ARG A 155 12.09 9.25 10.68
C ARG A 155 12.96 10.38 10.16
N GLY A 156 12.47 11.11 9.17
CA GLY A 156 13.24 12.11 8.46
C GLY A 156 13.08 12.02 6.95
N ILE A 157 13.92 12.78 6.23
CA ILE A 157 14.10 12.68 4.79
C ILE A 157 15.22 11.68 4.54
N GLU A 158 14.95 10.64 3.77
CA GLU A 158 15.90 9.60 3.42
C GLU A 158 15.89 9.36 1.91
N ARG A 159 17.03 8.83 1.41
CA ARG A 159 17.15 8.51 -0.01
C ARG A 159 16.64 7.11 -0.30
N TRP A 160 15.50 7.03 -0.96
CA TRP A 160 14.88 5.81 -1.47
C TRP A 160 14.42 6.03 -2.91
N TYR A 161 14.46 4.98 -3.75
CA TYR A 161 14.06 5.08 -5.17
C TYR A 161 14.79 6.16 -5.95
N ALA A 162 16.08 6.37 -5.65
CA ALA A 162 16.90 7.44 -6.19
C ALA A 162 16.40 8.88 -5.92
N ALA A 163 15.46 9.07 -4.96
CA ALA A 163 14.86 10.35 -4.58
C ALA A 163 14.96 10.59 -3.07
N ASP A 164 14.92 11.87 -2.66
CA ASP A 164 14.81 12.27 -1.27
C ASP A 164 13.33 12.33 -0.88
N VAL A 165 12.91 11.46 0.03
CA VAL A 165 11.49 11.25 0.39
C VAL A 165 11.28 11.30 1.90
N LEU A 166 10.09 11.71 2.32
CA LEU A 166 9.69 11.56 3.71
C LEU A 166 9.60 10.06 4.03
N THR A 167 10.29 9.64 5.09
CA THR A 167 10.29 8.26 5.57
C THR A 167 9.58 8.17 6.91
N TYR A 168 8.65 7.24 7.02
CA TYR A 168 7.93 6.88 8.23
C TYR A 168 8.14 5.41 8.54
N GLU A 169 8.01 5.03 9.81
CA GLU A 169 8.12 3.63 10.23
C GLU A 169 7.15 3.27 11.34
N ILE A 170 6.83 2.00 11.46
CA ILE A 170 6.14 1.41 12.60
C ILE A 170 6.76 0.06 12.94
N SER A 171 7.12 -0.16 14.21
CA SER A 171 7.61 -1.45 14.67
C SER A 171 6.46 -2.41 14.97
N ARG A 172 6.74 -3.72 15.00
CA ARG A 172 5.78 -4.75 15.45
C ARG A 172 5.23 -4.45 16.85
N ALA A 173 6.08 -4.01 17.77
CA ALA A 173 5.65 -3.67 19.13
C ALA A 173 4.63 -2.53 19.15
N ALA A 174 4.89 -1.45 18.40
CA ALA A 174 3.97 -0.32 18.29
C ALA A 174 2.66 -0.73 17.59
N TRP A 175 2.72 -1.58 16.56
CA TRP A 175 1.54 -2.14 15.91
C TRP A 175 0.67 -2.94 16.87
N ASN A 176 1.25 -3.85 17.65
CA ASN A 176 0.52 -4.65 18.64
C ASN A 176 -0.15 -3.79 19.72
N GLN A 177 0.53 -2.75 20.22
CA GLN A 177 -0.05 -1.80 21.17
C GLN A 177 -1.25 -1.06 20.58
N ARG A 178 -1.16 -0.64 19.31
CA ARG A 178 -2.26 0.01 18.60
C ARG A 178 -3.48 -0.91 18.47
N CYS A 179 -3.29 -2.17 18.11
CA CYS A 179 -4.37 -3.15 17.98
C CYS A 179 -5.06 -3.39 19.33
N GLN A 180 -4.30 -3.56 20.42
CA GLN A 180 -4.85 -3.73 21.76
C GLN A 180 -5.67 -2.51 22.22
N ALA A 181 -5.21 -1.28 21.92
CA ALA A 181 -5.94 -0.07 22.23
C ALA A 181 -7.26 0.05 21.47
N ALA A 182 -7.32 -0.44 20.23
CA ALA A 182 -8.55 -0.47 19.43
C ALA A 182 -9.60 -1.44 20.02
N ASP A 183 -9.16 -2.62 20.48
CA ASP A 183 -10.03 -3.65 21.06
C ASP A 183 -10.62 -3.24 22.44
N THR A 184 -9.93 -2.33 23.15
CA THR A 184 -10.38 -1.88 24.50
C THR A 184 -11.31 -0.67 24.45
N THR A 185 -11.63 -0.11 23.30
CA THR A 185 -12.57 1.01 23.17
C THR A 185 -14.01 0.49 23.36
N PRO A 186 -14.75 0.90 24.42
CA PRO A 186 -16.10 0.38 24.68
C PRO A 186 -17.04 0.80 23.55
N VAL A 187 -17.82 -0.18 23.04
CA VAL A 187 -18.97 0.10 22.17
C VAL A 187 -19.95 0.97 22.95
N PRO A 188 -20.32 2.18 22.47
CA PRO A 188 -21.33 2.97 23.16
C PRO A 188 -22.61 2.17 23.27
N PRO A 189 -23.33 2.22 24.43
CA PRO A 189 -24.57 1.49 24.62
C PRO A 189 -25.57 1.92 23.54
N THR A 190 -26.10 0.94 22.80
CA THR A 190 -27.22 1.14 21.88
C THR A 190 -28.39 1.63 22.71
N GLY A 191 -28.70 2.93 22.62
CA GLY A 191 -29.84 3.54 23.28
C GLY A 191 -31.15 2.85 22.83
N THR A 192 -31.89 2.40 23.81
CA THR A 192 -33.28 1.94 23.68
C THR A 192 -34.20 3.13 23.38
#